data_b4f94d623b23dd0bbb783f45de1cbca0
#
_entry.id   b4f94d623b23dd0bbb783f45de1cbca0
#
_cell.length_a   1.000
_cell.length_b   1.000
_cell.length_c   1.000
_cell.angle_alpha   90.00
_cell.angle_beta   90.00
_cell.angle_gamma   90.00
#
_symmetry.space_group_name_H-M   'P 1'
#
loop_
_entity.id
_entity.type
_entity.pdbx_description
1 polymer ?
#
loop_
_entity_poly.entity_id
_entity_poly.type
_entity_poly.pdbx_seq_one_letter_code
_entity_poly.pdbx_strand_id
1 'polypeptide(L)'
;MIPFLLILFLFIAIVLNHLYLWKPRDMSLFYNGNSPLWFAHRGDATTAPENTISAYTEAIKRGVPALEIDVIRTLDGVVLCSHNYDLERKTDCDGYIDELPYARIKDANTVLNWNYKREGLPKLEDVLKIVPKHVRLNIEIKSRSFHDVSVVRDVIEFIKGKNFINSTIISSFNPLVIWYVKWINPHVWTGFLYKNLDYFFMINVIHPDCLHTSAELVSENFVKFAKQRGFALNIWTVNTKPAIDWLVDLKVDGIITDQIEFLPN
;
A
#
# COMPACT_ATOMS: atom_id res chain seq x y z
N MET A 1 -1.23 -49.60 -5.05
CA MET A 1 -2.13 -48.95 -4.02
C MET A 1 -1.34 -48.14 -2.99
N ILE A 2 -0.36 -48.72 -2.28
CA ILE A 2 0.47 -48.02 -1.27
C ILE A 2 1.16 -46.77 -1.81
N PRO A 3 1.86 -46.78 -2.98
CA PRO A 3 2.52 -45.55 -3.45
C PRO A 3 1.53 -44.43 -3.81
N PHE A 4 0.34 -44.75 -4.32
CA PHE A 4 -0.69 -43.75 -4.60
C PHE A 4 -1.20 -43.07 -3.32
N LEU A 5 -1.46 -43.84 -2.27
CA LEU A 5 -1.88 -43.31 -0.96
C LEU A 5 -0.82 -42.43 -0.33
N LEU A 6 0.45 -42.78 -0.48
CA LEU A 6 1.57 -41.95 0.01
C LEU A 6 1.66 -40.62 -0.75
N ILE A 7 1.54 -40.64 -2.06
CA ILE A 7 1.53 -39.42 -2.90
C ILE A 7 0.35 -38.52 -2.52
N LEU A 8 -0.85 -39.09 -2.37
CA LEU A 8 -2.03 -38.33 -1.95
C LEU A 8 -1.87 -37.73 -0.57
N PHE A 9 -1.32 -38.49 0.39
CA PHE A 9 -1.03 -37.99 1.74
C PHE A 9 -0.02 -36.82 1.72
N LEU A 10 1.07 -36.95 0.96
CA LEU A 10 2.07 -35.91 0.81
C LEU A 10 1.47 -34.65 0.14
N PHE A 11 0.64 -34.83 -0.88
CA PHE A 11 -0.05 -33.71 -1.53
C PHE A 11 -0.98 -32.98 -0.55
N ILE A 12 -1.81 -33.72 0.19
CA ILE A 12 -2.68 -33.16 1.23
C ILE A 12 -1.85 -32.42 2.30
N ALA A 13 -0.76 -33.01 2.77
CA ALA A 13 0.11 -32.38 3.77
C ALA A 13 0.73 -31.09 3.25
N ILE A 14 1.17 -31.04 1.98
CA ILE A 14 1.69 -29.82 1.35
C ILE A 14 0.60 -28.75 1.26
N VAL A 15 -0.61 -29.12 0.82
CA VAL A 15 -1.74 -28.19 0.72
C VAL A 15 -2.12 -27.64 2.10
N LEU A 16 -2.23 -28.49 3.12
CA LEU A 16 -2.55 -28.06 4.48
C LEU A 16 -1.45 -27.17 5.07
N ASN A 17 -0.18 -27.51 4.84
CA ASN A 17 0.94 -26.67 5.25
C ASN A 17 0.87 -25.30 4.56
N HIS A 18 0.65 -25.28 3.25
CA HIS A 18 0.53 -24.03 2.49
C HIS A 18 -0.63 -23.17 2.99
N LEU A 19 -1.81 -23.75 3.24
CA LEU A 19 -3.01 -22.99 3.61
C LEU A 19 -3.07 -22.59 5.09
N TYR A 20 -2.50 -23.37 6.01
CA TYR A 20 -2.78 -23.20 7.43
C TYR A 20 -1.55 -23.08 8.35
N LEU A 21 -0.40 -23.63 7.97
CA LEU A 21 0.80 -23.66 8.82
C LEU A 21 1.84 -22.60 8.45
N TRP A 22 1.64 -21.87 7.35
CA TRP A 22 2.52 -20.78 6.98
C TRP A 22 2.45 -19.61 7.99
N LYS A 23 3.51 -18.82 8.03
CA LYS A 23 3.55 -17.57 8.80
C LYS A 23 4.06 -16.45 7.93
N PRO A 24 3.55 -15.20 8.12
CA PRO A 24 4.12 -14.02 7.48
C PRO A 24 5.58 -13.82 7.90
N ARG A 25 6.34 -13.10 7.09
CA ARG A 25 7.72 -12.72 7.44
C ARG A 25 7.70 -11.74 8.62
N ASP A 26 8.71 -11.82 9.48
CA ASP A 26 8.91 -10.83 10.55
C ASP A 26 9.26 -9.46 9.95
N MET A 27 8.40 -8.48 10.20
CA MET A 27 8.54 -7.12 9.69
C MET A 27 9.18 -6.15 10.70
N SER A 28 9.77 -6.64 11.80
CA SER A 28 10.43 -5.81 12.83
C SER A 28 11.46 -4.85 12.25
N LEU A 29 12.21 -5.27 11.23
CA LEU A 29 13.18 -4.43 10.52
C LEU A 29 12.51 -3.31 9.70
N PHE A 30 11.30 -3.52 9.19
CA PHE A 30 10.57 -2.48 8.47
C PHE A 30 10.10 -1.38 9.43
N TYR A 31 9.49 -1.75 10.55
CA TYR A 31 8.99 -0.81 11.54
C TYR A 31 10.10 -0.20 12.42
N ASN A 32 11.24 -0.86 12.54
CA ASN A 32 12.47 -0.35 13.21
C ASN A 32 12.21 0.26 14.60
N GLY A 33 11.37 -0.40 15.41
CA GLY A 33 11.00 0.06 16.75
C GLY A 33 9.96 1.19 16.80
N ASN A 34 9.53 1.73 15.66
CA ASN A 34 8.43 2.68 15.57
C ASN A 34 7.11 1.88 15.54
N SER A 35 6.38 1.88 16.64
CA SER A 35 5.06 1.25 16.69
C SER A 35 4.10 2.14 17.49
N PRO A 36 3.02 2.60 16.86
CA PRO A 36 2.72 2.47 15.43
C PRO A 36 3.59 3.36 14.54
N LEU A 37 3.95 2.86 13.34
CA LEU A 37 4.51 3.67 12.27
C LEU A 37 3.39 4.50 11.63
N TRP A 38 3.62 5.80 11.47
CA TRP A 38 2.63 6.72 10.93
C TRP A 38 2.86 6.94 9.44
N PHE A 39 1.86 6.62 8.64
CA PHE A 39 1.87 6.86 7.21
C PHE A 39 1.02 8.06 6.87
N ALA A 40 1.61 9.09 6.25
CA ALA A 40 0.85 10.18 5.65
C ALA A 40 0.11 9.66 4.42
N HIS A 41 -1.23 9.58 4.51
CA HIS A 41 -2.11 9.07 3.46
C HIS A 41 -2.11 10.01 2.27
N ARG A 42 -1.54 9.58 1.14
CA ARG A 42 -1.38 10.36 -0.09
C ARG A 42 -0.58 11.66 0.09
N GLY A 43 0.35 11.68 1.06
CA GLY A 43 1.07 12.87 1.47
C GLY A 43 0.33 13.70 2.53
N ASP A 44 0.62 15.00 2.64
CA ASP A 44 -0.15 15.94 3.46
C ASP A 44 -1.38 16.45 2.69
N ALA A 45 -2.41 15.62 2.64
CA ALA A 45 -3.65 15.93 1.93
C ALA A 45 -4.49 17.02 2.60
N THR A 46 -4.07 17.54 3.78
CA THR A 46 -4.73 18.67 4.45
C THR A 46 -4.21 20.01 3.98
N THR A 47 -3.00 20.07 3.46
CA THR A 47 -2.33 21.32 3.05
C THR A 47 -2.05 21.42 1.56
N ALA A 48 -2.08 20.29 0.83
CA ALA A 48 -1.87 20.24 -0.61
C ALA A 48 -2.77 19.16 -1.26
N PRO A 49 -2.97 19.18 -2.58
CA PRO A 49 -3.74 18.13 -3.26
C PRO A 49 -3.11 16.76 -3.06
N GLU A 50 -3.94 15.76 -2.73
CA GLU A 50 -3.51 14.38 -2.50
C GLU A 50 -2.71 13.80 -3.68
N ASN A 51 -1.76 12.91 -3.40
CA ASN A 51 -0.93 12.22 -4.40
C ASN A 51 -0.13 13.16 -5.33
N THR A 52 0.25 14.36 -4.87
CA THR A 52 1.07 15.33 -5.61
C THR A 52 2.46 15.47 -5.02
N ILE A 53 3.40 16.04 -5.80
CA ILE A 53 4.76 16.37 -5.30
C ILE A 53 4.66 17.34 -4.13
N SER A 54 3.74 18.30 -4.19
CA SER A 54 3.49 19.26 -3.10
C SER A 54 3.06 18.55 -1.82
N ALA A 55 2.06 17.64 -1.88
CA ALA A 55 1.59 16.91 -0.69
C ALA A 55 2.69 16.04 -0.06
N TYR A 56 3.48 15.34 -0.88
CA TYR A 56 4.60 14.55 -0.37
C TYR A 56 5.71 15.42 0.22
N THR A 57 6.00 16.57 -0.41
CA THR A 57 7.00 17.52 0.09
C THR A 57 6.60 18.10 1.45
N GLU A 58 5.32 18.50 1.60
CA GLU A 58 4.82 19.05 2.87
C GLU A 58 4.83 17.96 3.97
N ALA A 59 4.42 16.73 3.67
CA ALA A 59 4.53 15.61 4.61
C ALA A 59 5.99 15.38 5.06
N ILE A 60 6.94 15.35 4.11
CA ILE A 60 8.37 15.18 4.42
C ILE A 60 8.91 16.33 5.28
N LYS A 61 8.54 17.58 4.97
CA LYS A 61 8.93 18.76 5.77
C LYS A 61 8.44 18.68 7.21
N ARG A 62 7.26 18.09 7.43
CA ARG A 62 6.71 17.85 8.78
C ARG A 62 7.33 16.65 9.49
N GLY A 63 8.30 15.99 8.87
CA GLY A 63 9.04 14.88 9.48
C GLY A 63 8.29 13.56 9.57
N VAL A 64 7.29 13.32 8.68
CA VAL A 64 6.59 12.04 8.70
C VAL A 64 7.55 10.87 8.48
N PRO A 65 7.43 9.79 9.28
CA PRO A 65 8.31 8.64 9.15
C PRO A 65 7.98 7.74 7.95
N ALA A 66 6.75 7.83 7.42
CA ALA A 66 6.32 7.05 6.28
C ALA A 66 5.29 7.76 5.41
N LEU A 67 5.28 7.42 4.10
CA LEU A 67 4.32 7.90 3.11
C LEU A 67 3.50 6.74 2.58
N GLU A 68 2.22 7.00 2.36
CA GLU A 68 1.37 6.14 1.54
C GLU A 68 1.18 6.81 0.17
N ILE A 69 1.21 6.02 -0.91
CA ILE A 69 1.23 6.47 -2.31
C ILE A 69 0.36 5.53 -3.12
N ASP A 70 -0.70 6.04 -3.74
CA ASP A 70 -1.50 5.29 -4.70
C ASP A 70 -0.87 5.34 -6.10
N VAL A 71 -0.84 4.23 -6.83
CA VAL A 71 -0.30 4.23 -8.20
C VAL A 71 -1.23 3.55 -9.20
N ILE A 72 -1.32 4.16 -10.38
CA ILE A 72 -2.05 3.67 -11.56
C ILE A 72 -1.12 3.75 -12.77
N ARG A 73 -1.22 2.76 -13.67
CA ARG A 73 -0.44 2.71 -14.90
C ARG A 73 -1.27 3.22 -16.06
N THR A 74 -0.71 4.11 -16.87
CA THR A 74 -1.33 4.58 -18.12
C THR A 74 -1.32 3.50 -19.20
N LEU A 75 -2.10 3.68 -20.27
CA LEU A 75 -2.16 2.77 -21.41
C LEU A 75 -0.77 2.47 -22.01
N ASP A 76 0.09 3.48 -22.10
CA ASP A 76 1.46 3.40 -22.65
C ASP A 76 2.54 3.12 -21.60
N GLY A 77 2.15 2.76 -20.36
CA GLY A 77 3.08 2.19 -19.38
C GLY A 77 3.69 3.17 -18.39
N VAL A 78 3.27 4.43 -18.34
CA VAL A 78 3.75 5.37 -17.33
C VAL A 78 3.02 5.14 -16.01
N VAL A 79 3.76 5.01 -14.90
CA VAL A 79 3.20 4.85 -13.56
C VAL A 79 2.99 6.23 -12.93
N LEU A 80 1.72 6.61 -12.73
CA LEU A 80 1.30 7.88 -12.14
C LEU A 80 0.81 7.69 -10.71
N CYS A 81 1.01 8.71 -9.86
CA CYS A 81 0.42 8.74 -8.53
C CYS A 81 -1.00 9.30 -8.62
N SER A 82 -1.99 8.47 -8.33
CA SER A 82 -3.41 8.82 -8.29
C SER A 82 -4.22 7.76 -7.56
N HIS A 83 -5.20 8.20 -6.78
CA HIS A 83 -6.17 7.29 -6.17
C HIS A 83 -7.28 6.88 -7.13
N ASN A 84 -7.77 7.83 -7.93
CA ASN A 84 -8.89 7.61 -8.84
C ASN A 84 -8.38 7.26 -10.23
N TYR A 85 -9.09 6.34 -10.90
CA TYR A 85 -8.86 6.05 -12.31
C TYR A 85 -9.36 7.15 -13.22
N ASP A 86 -10.54 7.71 -12.90
CA ASP A 86 -11.16 8.82 -13.63
C ASP A 86 -10.45 10.13 -13.29
N LEU A 87 -10.18 10.92 -14.32
CA LEU A 87 -9.50 12.21 -14.22
C LEU A 87 -10.40 13.32 -13.70
N GLU A 88 -11.70 13.26 -13.99
CA GLU A 88 -12.68 14.32 -13.73
C GLU A 88 -12.83 14.68 -12.26
N ARG A 89 -12.64 13.72 -11.36
CA ARG A 89 -12.81 13.98 -9.90
C ARG A 89 -11.73 14.87 -9.30
N LYS A 90 -10.54 14.85 -9.85
CA LYS A 90 -9.37 15.48 -9.21
C LYS A 90 -8.53 16.32 -10.16
N THR A 91 -8.92 16.41 -11.44
CA THR A 91 -8.20 17.20 -12.46
C THR A 91 -9.14 17.95 -13.38
N ASP A 92 -8.60 18.83 -14.21
CA ASP A 92 -9.29 19.54 -15.30
C ASP A 92 -9.37 18.72 -16.60
N CYS A 93 -9.06 17.42 -16.55
CA CYS A 93 -9.13 16.51 -17.71
C CYS A 93 -10.23 15.46 -17.52
N ASP A 94 -10.55 14.77 -18.62
CA ASP A 94 -11.56 13.71 -18.68
C ASP A 94 -10.96 12.37 -19.14
N GLY A 95 -11.65 11.27 -18.79
CA GLY A 95 -11.30 9.91 -19.16
C GLY A 95 -10.60 9.12 -18.06
N TYR A 96 -10.15 7.93 -18.41
CA TYR A 96 -9.53 6.99 -17.46
C TYR A 96 -8.02 6.90 -17.68
N ILE A 97 -7.25 6.97 -16.59
CA ILE A 97 -5.78 6.95 -16.61
C ILE A 97 -5.26 5.71 -17.34
N ASP A 98 -5.83 4.55 -17.06
CA ASP A 98 -5.41 3.25 -17.63
C ASP A 98 -5.84 3.04 -19.09
N GLU A 99 -6.71 3.90 -19.62
CA GLU A 99 -7.19 3.88 -21.02
C GLU A 99 -6.54 4.95 -21.91
N LEU A 100 -5.80 5.88 -21.30
CA LEU A 100 -5.17 6.99 -22.00
C LEU A 100 -3.64 6.89 -22.02
N PRO A 101 -2.98 7.30 -23.12
CA PRO A 101 -1.53 7.47 -23.12
C PRO A 101 -1.13 8.69 -22.28
N TYR A 102 0.05 8.65 -21.65
CA TYR A 102 0.56 9.72 -20.81
C TYR A 102 0.53 11.11 -21.48
N ALA A 103 0.77 11.18 -22.79
CA ALA A 103 0.74 12.42 -23.54
C ALA A 103 -0.60 13.17 -23.43
N ARG A 104 -1.72 12.48 -23.17
CA ARG A 104 -3.06 13.07 -22.97
C ARG A 104 -3.29 13.52 -21.52
N ILE A 105 -2.48 13.03 -20.57
CA ILE A 105 -2.66 13.24 -19.12
C ILE A 105 -1.62 14.22 -18.56
N LYS A 106 -0.46 14.33 -19.19
CA LYS A 106 0.71 15.07 -18.66
C LYS A 106 0.44 16.53 -18.27
N ASP A 107 -0.55 17.15 -18.90
CA ASP A 107 -0.93 18.55 -18.66
C ASP A 107 -2.18 18.69 -17.75
N ALA A 108 -2.68 17.57 -17.18
CA ALA A 108 -3.77 17.59 -16.22
C ALA A 108 -3.40 18.42 -14.98
N ASN A 109 -4.36 19.20 -14.46
CA ASN A 109 -4.16 20.05 -13.30
C ASN A 109 -4.93 19.51 -12.09
N THR A 110 -4.23 19.18 -11.00
CA THR A 110 -4.82 18.65 -9.77
C THR A 110 -5.20 19.74 -8.76
N VAL A 111 -4.81 20.99 -8.99
CA VAL A 111 -4.95 22.11 -8.03
C VAL A 111 -6.20 22.96 -8.25
N LEU A 112 -7.31 22.37 -8.69
CA LEU A 112 -8.54 23.10 -9.05
C LEU A 112 -9.13 23.94 -7.92
N ASN A 113 -9.02 23.47 -6.68
CA ASN A 113 -9.61 24.09 -5.49
C ASN A 113 -8.55 24.50 -4.45
N TRP A 114 -7.29 24.57 -4.86
CA TRP A 114 -6.17 24.86 -3.96
C TRP A 114 -5.47 26.16 -4.36
N ASN A 115 -4.96 26.90 -3.39
CA ASN A 115 -4.12 28.08 -3.64
C ASN A 115 -2.66 27.67 -3.90
N TYR A 116 -2.46 26.81 -4.90
CA TYR A 116 -1.15 26.32 -5.34
C TYR A 116 -0.89 26.68 -6.80
N LYS A 117 0.40 26.64 -7.20
CA LYS A 117 0.75 26.69 -8.62
C LYS A 117 0.21 25.43 -9.29
N ARG A 118 -0.12 25.56 -10.60
CA ARG A 118 -0.54 24.42 -11.42
C ARG A 118 0.40 23.22 -11.21
N GLU A 119 -0.18 22.07 -10.91
CA GLU A 119 0.54 20.83 -10.66
C GLU A 119 -0.24 19.65 -11.27
N GLY A 120 0.48 18.75 -11.95
CA GLY A 120 -0.10 17.56 -12.55
C GLY A 120 -0.01 16.33 -11.68
N LEU A 121 -0.51 15.21 -12.21
CA LEU A 121 -0.31 13.89 -11.60
C LEU A 121 1.18 13.50 -11.73
N PRO A 122 1.92 13.34 -10.62
CA PRO A 122 3.34 13.03 -10.70
C PRO A 122 3.57 11.58 -11.13
N LYS A 123 4.69 11.33 -11.81
CA LYS A 123 5.18 9.97 -12.00
C LYS A 123 5.76 9.44 -10.69
N LEU A 124 5.57 8.15 -10.43
CA LEU A 124 6.16 7.49 -9.25
C LEU A 124 7.68 7.71 -9.18
N GLU A 125 8.38 7.63 -10.33
CA GLU A 125 9.81 7.85 -10.37
C GLU A 125 10.25 9.25 -9.91
N ASP A 126 9.41 10.28 -10.12
CA ASP A 126 9.68 11.66 -9.68
C ASP A 126 9.42 11.82 -8.18
N VAL A 127 8.37 11.19 -7.66
CA VAL A 127 8.14 11.11 -6.22
C VAL A 127 9.31 10.42 -5.51
N LEU A 128 9.81 9.29 -6.02
CA LEU A 128 10.94 8.58 -5.42
C LEU A 128 12.26 9.37 -5.46
N LYS A 129 12.38 10.44 -6.26
CA LYS A 129 13.56 11.33 -6.26
C LYS A 129 13.59 12.28 -5.07
N ILE A 130 12.41 12.68 -4.58
CA ILE A 130 12.28 13.63 -3.46
C ILE A 130 12.20 12.96 -2.10
N VAL A 131 11.86 11.66 -2.04
CA VAL A 131 11.71 10.93 -0.78
C VAL A 131 13.06 10.64 -0.15
N PRO A 132 13.31 11.05 1.11
CA PRO A 132 14.53 10.71 1.85
C PRO A 132 14.62 9.20 2.14
N LYS A 133 15.84 8.65 2.20
CA LYS A 133 16.06 7.22 2.35
C LYS A 133 15.58 6.61 3.68
N HIS A 134 15.44 7.42 4.69
CA HIS A 134 14.92 6.99 5.99
C HIS A 134 13.39 6.90 6.05
N VAL A 135 12.69 7.54 5.11
CA VAL A 135 11.21 7.50 5.03
C VAL A 135 10.77 6.15 4.47
N ARG A 136 9.85 5.49 5.17
CA ARG A 136 9.22 4.25 4.72
C ARG A 136 8.13 4.53 3.69
N LEU A 137 7.88 3.58 2.82
CA LEU A 137 6.86 3.71 1.78
C LEU A 137 5.83 2.59 1.90
N ASN A 138 4.56 2.94 1.75
CA ASN A 138 3.50 2.04 1.37
C ASN A 138 3.01 2.46 -0.03
N ILE A 139 3.30 1.66 -1.05
CA ILE A 139 2.85 1.91 -2.42
C ILE A 139 1.65 1.01 -2.69
N GLU A 140 0.45 1.63 -2.75
CA GLU A 140 -0.76 0.91 -3.13
C GLU A 140 -0.87 0.81 -4.65
N ILE A 141 -0.81 -0.41 -5.16
CA ILE A 141 -1.08 -0.69 -6.57
C ILE A 141 -2.59 -0.82 -6.77
N LYS A 142 -3.15 0.14 -7.51
CA LYS A 142 -4.54 0.09 -7.96
C LYS A 142 -4.68 -0.87 -9.13
N SER A 143 -5.79 -1.59 -9.19
CA SER A 143 -6.11 -2.54 -10.26
C SER A 143 -7.61 -2.59 -10.48
N ARG A 144 -8.09 -2.20 -11.67
CA ARG A 144 -9.53 -2.28 -12.05
C ARG A 144 -9.95 -3.67 -12.44
N SER A 145 -9.02 -4.44 -13.01
CA SER A 145 -9.24 -5.82 -13.42
C SER A 145 -8.49 -6.78 -12.49
N PHE A 146 -9.16 -7.86 -12.11
CA PHE A 146 -8.55 -8.88 -11.26
C PHE A 146 -7.24 -9.45 -11.85
N HIS A 147 -7.14 -9.53 -13.17
CA HIS A 147 -5.96 -10.06 -13.86
C HIS A 147 -4.88 -9.01 -14.16
N ASP A 148 -5.16 -7.72 -13.90
CA ASP A 148 -4.19 -6.68 -14.18
C ASP A 148 -3.12 -6.62 -13.08
N VAL A 149 -1.94 -7.11 -13.42
CA VAL A 149 -0.72 -7.07 -12.61
C VAL A 149 0.42 -6.35 -13.36
N SER A 150 0.10 -5.66 -14.45
CA SER A 150 1.08 -5.07 -15.37
C SER A 150 2.02 -4.08 -14.71
N VAL A 151 1.49 -3.26 -13.78
CA VAL A 151 2.23 -2.20 -13.08
C VAL A 151 3.26 -2.74 -12.06
N VAL A 152 3.12 -4.00 -11.63
CA VAL A 152 3.97 -4.58 -10.56
C VAL A 152 5.46 -4.54 -10.91
N ARG A 153 5.81 -4.90 -12.16
CA ARG A 153 7.21 -4.92 -12.61
C ARG A 153 7.81 -3.52 -12.60
N ASP A 154 7.09 -2.54 -13.14
CA ASP A 154 7.54 -1.16 -13.23
C ASP A 154 7.79 -0.58 -11.81
N VAL A 155 6.86 -0.81 -10.86
CA VAL A 155 7.03 -0.38 -9.47
C VAL A 155 8.25 -1.03 -8.82
N ILE A 156 8.43 -2.36 -8.98
CA ILE A 156 9.59 -3.06 -8.41
C ILE A 156 10.90 -2.53 -9.00
N GLU A 157 10.96 -2.26 -10.30
CA GLU A 157 12.15 -1.70 -10.95
C GLU A 157 12.46 -0.29 -10.43
N PHE A 158 11.45 0.57 -10.27
CA PHE A 158 11.66 1.93 -9.72
C PHE A 158 12.16 1.90 -8.28
N ILE A 159 11.53 1.12 -7.39
CA ILE A 159 11.98 1.05 -5.99
C ILE A 159 13.37 0.41 -5.88
N LYS A 160 13.70 -0.57 -6.73
CA LYS A 160 15.03 -1.19 -6.80
C LYS A 160 16.07 -0.17 -7.30
N GLY A 161 15.78 0.51 -8.41
CA GLY A 161 16.67 1.52 -9.00
C GLY A 161 16.96 2.70 -8.08
N LYS A 162 16.07 2.96 -7.13
CA LYS A 162 16.21 4.02 -6.11
C LYS A 162 16.59 3.49 -4.72
N ASN A 163 16.96 2.21 -4.56
CA ASN A 163 17.33 1.59 -3.28
C ASN A 163 16.26 1.73 -2.18
N PHE A 164 14.98 1.48 -2.54
CA PHE A 164 13.84 1.47 -1.60
C PHE A 164 13.28 0.07 -1.33
N ILE A 165 13.86 -1.01 -1.86
CA ILE A 165 13.33 -2.38 -1.71
C ILE A 165 13.02 -2.72 -0.25
N ASN A 166 13.97 -2.49 0.66
CA ASN A 166 13.83 -2.86 2.07
C ASN A 166 12.96 -1.90 2.90
N SER A 167 12.64 -0.73 2.34
CA SER A 167 11.86 0.33 2.99
C SER A 167 10.48 0.53 2.38
N THR A 168 10.05 -0.39 1.49
CA THR A 168 8.75 -0.31 0.81
C THR A 168 7.89 -1.54 1.09
N ILE A 169 6.62 -1.30 1.44
CA ILE A 169 5.52 -2.24 1.33
C ILE A 169 4.82 -1.96 0.00
N ILE A 170 4.60 -3.00 -0.82
CA ILE A 170 3.65 -2.94 -1.93
C ILE A 170 2.33 -3.51 -1.42
N SER A 171 1.28 -2.72 -1.48
CA SER A 171 -0.06 -3.12 -1.05
C SER A 171 -1.06 -3.08 -2.20
N SER A 172 -2.11 -3.88 -2.10
CA SER A 172 -3.23 -3.88 -3.06
C SER A 172 -4.45 -4.57 -2.48
N PHE A 173 -5.63 -4.17 -2.96
CA PHE A 173 -6.89 -4.93 -2.80
C PHE A 173 -6.94 -6.17 -3.71
N ASN A 174 -6.14 -6.19 -4.78
CA ASN A 174 -6.07 -7.32 -5.71
C ASN A 174 -5.09 -8.38 -5.17
N PRO A 175 -5.57 -9.57 -4.76
CA PRO A 175 -4.68 -10.62 -4.25
C PRO A 175 -3.68 -11.12 -5.29
N LEU A 176 -3.99 -11.07 -6.60
CA LEU A 176 -3.03 -11.46 -7.64
C LEU A 176 -1.85 -10.49 -7.74
N VAL A 177 -2.04 -9.21 -7.45
CA VAL A 177 -0.94 -8.25 -7.35
C VAL A 177 0.01 -8.68 -6.24
N ILE A 178 -0.50 -9.01 -5.05
CA ILE A 178 0.32 -9.43 -3.90
C ILE A 178 1.07 -10.73 -4.21
N TRP A 179 0.38 -11.71 -4.76
CA TRP A 179 0.99 -12.97 -5.19
C TRP A 179 2.10 -12.74 -6.23
N TYR A 180 1.85 -11.88 -7.23
CA TYR A 180 2.80 -11.60 -8.32
C TYR A 180 4.02 -10.82 -7.83
N VAL A 181 3.86 -9.87 -6.88
CA VAL A 181 4.99 -9.18 -6.23
C VAL A 181 5.92 -10.20 -5.56
N LYS A 182 5.37 -11.11 -4.75
CA LYS A 182 6.16 -12.14 -4.06
C LYS A 182 6.86 -13.10 -5.02
N TRP A 183 6.23 -13.41 -6.14
CA TRP A 183 6.81 -14.27 -7.17
C TRP A 183 7.98 -13.61 -7.90
N ILE A 184 7.86 -12.30 -8.23
CA ILE A 184 8.93 -11.56 -8.94
C ILE A 184 10.07 -11.21 -7.98
N ASN A 185 9.76 -10.72 -6.80
CA ASN A 185 10.77 -10.29 -5.84
C ASN A 185 10.32 -10.57 -4.40
N PRO A 186 10.71 -11.73 -3.83
CA PRO A 186 10.32 -12.12 -2.48
C PRO A 186 10.92 -11.24 -1.37
N HIS A 187 11.84 -10.33 -1.68
CA HIS A 187 12.43 -9.41 -0.69
C HIS A 187 11.57 -8.16 -0.47
N VAL A 188 10.69 -7.79 -1.40
CA VAL A 188 9.74 -6.69 -1.21
C VAL A 188 8.69 -7.10 -0.17
N TRP A 189 8.36 -6.20 0.75
CA TRP A 189 7.27 -6.40 1.71
C TRP A 189 5.92 -6.28 1.01
N THR A 190 4.96 -7.09 1.41
CA THR A 190 3.64 -7.11 0.80
C THR A 190 2.54 -6.92 1.83
N GLY A 191 1.57 -6.05 1.50
CA GLY A 191 0.40 -5.75 2.33
C GLY A 191 -0.90 -6.07 1.60
N PHE A 192 -1.79 -6.87 2.21
CA PHE A 192 -3.10 -7.13 1.62
C PHE A 192 -4.14 -6.16 2.17
N LEU A 193 -4.72 -5.35 1.28
CA LEU A 193 -5.78 -4.40 1.58
C LEU A 193 -7.15 -5.07 1.50
N TYR A 194 -8.01 -4.81 2.49
CA TYR A 194 -9.40 -5.24 2.47
C TYR A 194 -10.29 -4.34 3.34
N LYS A 195 -11.52 -4.14 2.89
CA LYS A 195 -12.56 -3.33 3.56
C LYS A 195 -13.77 -4.14 4.03
N ASN A 196 -13.78 -5.43 3.75
CA ASN A 196 -14.74 -6.42 4.23
C ASN A 196 -14.05 -7.78 4.33
N LEU A 197 -14.72 -8.79 4.86
CA LEU A 197 -14.14 -10.11 5.07
C LEU A 197 -14.37 -11.09 3.90
N ASP A 198 -15.00 -10.68 2.81
CA ASP A 198 -15.40 -11.57 1.71
C ASP A 198 -14.19 -12.31 1.09
N TYR A 199 -13.08 -11.61 0.94
CA TYR A 199 -11.84 -12.17 0.38
C TYR A 199 -10.76 -12.43 1.44
N PHE A 200 -11.10 -12.35 2.73
CA PHE A 200 -10.09 -12.51 3.79
C PHE A 200 -9.41 -13.88 3.78
N PHE A 201 -10.11 -14.93 3.33
CA PHE A 201 -9.53 -16.27 3.18
C PHE A 201 -8.32 -16.29 2.22
N MET A 202 -8.21 -15.32 1.31
CA MET A 202 -7.09 -15.21 0.36
C MET A 202 -5.73 -15.03 1.06
N ILE A 203 -5.70 -14.56 2.30
CA ILE A 203 -4.44 -14.48 3.08
C ILE A 203 -3.70 -15.81 3.10
N ASN A 204 -4.45 -16.93 3.17
CA ASN A 204 -3.90 -18.28 3.19
C ASN A 204 -3.45 -18.79 1.81
N VAL A 205 -3.69 -18.04 0.75
CA VAL A 205 -3.27 -18.37 -0.62
C VAL A 205 -2.10 -17.49 -1.07
N ILE A 206 -2.20 -16.19 -0.77
CA ILE A 206 -1.22 -15.20 -1.24
C ILE A 206 -0.09 -14.92 -0.24
N HIS A 207 -0.26 -15.30 1.03
CA HIS A 207 0.72 -15.16 2.13
C HIS A 207 1.29 -13.75 2.24
N PRO A 208 0.49 -12.70 2.48
CA PRO A 208 1.00 -11.34 2.62
C PRO A 208 1.85 -11.23 3.88
N ASP A 209 2.74 -10.24 3.93
CA ASP A 209 3.58 -10.01 5.13
C ASP A 209 2.83 -9.19 6.18
N CYS A 210 1.96 -8.28 5.77
CA CYS A 210 1.10 -7.51 6.66
C CYS A 210 -0.34 -7.40 6.12
N LEU A 211 -1.22 -6.99 7.01
CA LEU A 211 -2.63 -6.73 6.72
C LEU A 211 -2.88 -5.22 6.77
N HIS A 212 -3.49 -4.68 5.70
CA HIS A 212 -3.95 -3.31 5.62
C HIS A 212 -5.48 -3.30 5.80
N THR A 213 -5.90 -3.08 7.03
CA THR A 213 -7.29 -3.27 7.46
C THR A 213 -8.03 -1.94 7.52
N SER A 214 -9.27 -1.89 6.99
CA SER A 214 -10.16 -0.76 7.25
C SER A 214 -10.40 -0.62 8.76
N ALA A 215 -10.39 0.61 9.27
CA ALA A 215 -10.62 0.91 10.69
C ALA A 215 -11.96 0.33 11.20
N GLU A 216 -12.96 0.23 10.33
CA GLU A 216 -14.28 -0.33 10.66
C GLU A 216 -14.26 -1.83 11.01
N LEU A 217 -13.24 -2.57 10.59
CA LEU A 217 -13.09 -4.00 10.85
C LEU A 217 -12.25 -4.31 12.09
N VAL A 218 -11.63 -3.29 12.69
CA VAL A 218 -10.74 -3.50 13.81
C VAL A 218 -11.54 -3.79 15.08
N SER A 219 -11.11 -4.81 15.80
CA SER A 219 -11.55 -5.15 17.15
C SER A 219 -10.39 -5.75 17.93
N GLU A 220 -10.48 -5.79 19.25
CA GLU A 220 -9.46 -6.44 20.10
C GLU A 220 -9.22 -7.90 19.69
N ASN A 221 -10.32 -8.63 19.38
CA ASN A 221 -10.23 -10.02 18.93
C ASN A 221 -9.51 -10.15 17.60
N PHE A 222 -9.76 -9.22 16.66
CA PHE A 222 -9.07 -9.21 15.38
C PHE A 222 -7.58 -8.92 15.55
N VAL A 223 -7.21 -7.93 16.35
CA VAL A 223 -5.80 -7.60 16.65
C VAL A 223 -5.10 -8.80 17.31
N LYS A 224 -5.76 -9.44 18.28
CA LYS A 224 -5.24 -10.65 18.91
C LYS A 224 -5.02 -11.79 17.91
N PHE A 225 -5.98 -12.04 17.03
CA PHE A 225 -5.86 -13.02 15.95
C PHE A 225 -4.65 -12.73 15.05
N ALA A 226 -4.54 -11.49 14.55
CA ALA A 226 -3.47 -11.10 13.65
C ALA A 226 -2.09 -11.27 14.29
N LYS A 227 -1.92 -10.84 15.55
CA LYS A 227 -0.68 -11.01 16.32
C LYS A 227 -0.33 -12.47 16.56
N GLN A 228 -1.31 -13.32 16.89
CA GLN A 228 -1.09 -14.75 17.07
C GLN A 228 -0.64 -15.45 15.79
N ARG A 229 -1.11 -14.96 14.64
CA ARG A 229 -0.68 -15.43 13.32
C ARG A 229 0.67 -14.83 12.88
N GLY A 230 1.16 -13.80 13.57
CA GLY A 230 2.41 -13.09 13.26
C GLY A 230 2.28 -11.99 12.21
N PHE A 231 1.06 -11.54 11.89
CA PHE A 231 0.86 -10.41 10.99
C PHE A 231 1.19 -9.08 11.66
N ALA A 232 1.86 -8.22 10.90
CA ALA A 232 1.83 -6.79 11.18
C ALA A 232 0.50 -6.18 10.67
N LEU A 233 -0.01 -5.18 11.40
CA LEU A 233 -1.29 -4.52 11.12
C LEU A 233 -1.10 -3.04 10.81
N ASN A 234 -1.49 -2.62 9.61
CA ASN A 234 -1.62 -1.21 9.22
C ASN A 234 -3.10 -0.86 9.07
N ILE A 235 -3.57 0.12 9.81
CA ILE A 235 -4.99 0.49 9.85
C ILE A 235 -5.22 1.78 9.05
N TRP A 236 -6.21 1.79 8.16
CA TRP A 236 -6.57 2.90 7.27
C TRP A 236 -8.08 3.17 7.25
N THR A 237 -8.60 4.35 6.95
CA THR A 237 -7.92 5.62 7.16
C THR A 237 -8.42 6.16 8.49
N VAL A 238 -7.53 6.57 9.38
CA VAL A 238 -7.88 6.92 10.76
C VAL A 238 -7.62 8.41 10.98
N ASN A 239 -8.70 9.20 11.11
CA ASN A 239 -8.62 10.66 11.09
C ASN A 239 -9.14 11.33 12.36
N THR A 240 -9.39 10.58 13.43
CA THR A 240 -9.84 11.15 14.70
C THR A 240 -8.92 10.78 15.85
N LYS A 241 -8.61 11.73 16.73
CA LYS A 241 -7.72 11.50 17.85
C LYS A 241 -8.17 10.34 18.77
N PRO A 242 -9.47 10.18 19.13
CA PRO A 242 -9.89 9.03 19.95
C PRO A 242 -9.67 7.67 19.27
N ALA A 243 -9.89 7.56 17.94
CA ALA A 243 -9.63 6.31 17.22
C ALA A 243 -8.13 6.00 17.15
N ILE A 244 -7.30 7.02 16.93
CA ILE A 244 -5.85 6.92 16.95
C ILE A 244 -5.37 6.40 18.31
N ASP A 245 -5.79 7.02 19.42
CA ASP A 245 -5.39 6.64 20.77
C ASP A 245 -5.79 5.19 21.08
N TRP A 246 -6.99 4.79 20.71
CA TRP A 246 -7.43 3.41 20.86
C TRP A 246 -6.57 2.41 20.09
N LEU A 247 -6.17 2.74 18.85
CA LEU A 247 -5.29 1.87 18.04
C LEU A 247 -3.86 1.80 18.62
N VAL A 248 -3.36 2.90 19.17
CA VAL A 248 -2.09 2.93 19.89
C VAL A 248 -2.14 2.02 21.11
N ASP A 249 -3.23 2.04 21.89
CA ASP A 249 -3.44 1.15 23.05
C ASP A 249 -3.52 -0.33 22.62
N LEU A 250 -4.13 -0.62 21.47
CA LEU A 250 -4.15 -1.96 20.88
C LEU A 250 -2.79 -2.39 20.31
N LYS A 251 -1.81 -1.47 20.25
CA LYS A 251 -0.46 -1.71 19.74
C LYS A 251 -0.47 -2.24 18.30
N VAL A 252 -1.23 -1.62 17.41
CA VAL A 252 -1.13 -1.86 15.97
C VAL A 252 0.24 -1.42 15.45
N ASP A 253 0.68 -1.97 14.31
CA ASP A 253 2.03 -1.73 13.81
C ASP A 253 2.12 -0.46 12.96
N GLY A 254 1.02 -0.05 12.30
CA GLY A 254 0.97 1.16 11.51
C GLY A 254 -0.40 1.82 11.48
N ILE A 255 -0.42 3.13 11.34
CA ILE A 255 -1.62 3.97 11.20
C ILE A 255 -1.47 4.81 9.94
N ILE A 256 -2.42 4.70 9.02
CA ILE A 256 -2.51 5.49 7.80
C ILE A 256 -3.56 6.58 8.03
N THR A 257 -3.16 7.85 7.94
CA THR A 257 -4.00 9.00 8.32
C THR A 257 -3.80 10.20 7.39
N ASP A 258 -4.88 10.97 7.18
CA ASP A 258 -4.81 12.30 6.56
C ASP A 258 -4.37 13.38 7.58
N GLN A 259 -4.47 13.09 8.88
CA GLN A 259 -4.25 14.04 9.98
C GLN A 259 -2.84 13.89 10.54
N ILE A 260 -1.84 14.34 9.79
CA ILE A 260 -0.44 14.25 10.21
C ILE A 260 -0.10 15.18 11.40
N GLU A 261 -0.99 16.09 11.75
CA GLU A 261 -0.87 16.91 12.97
C GLU A 261 -0.94 16.10 14.27
N PHE A 262 -1.51 14.89 14.22
CA PHE A 262 -1.57 13.99 15.38
C PHE A 262 -0.31 13.12 15.53
N LEU A 263 0.69 13.27 14.66
CA LEU A 263 1.96 12.59 14.85
C LEU A 263 2.57 12.97 16.21
N PRO A 264 3.11 12.01 16.96
CA PRO A 264 3.88 12.31 18.16
C PRO A 264 5.12 13.13 17.79
N ASN A 265 5.39 14.17 18.58
CA ASN A 265 6.59 15.01 18.47
C ASN A 265 7.88 14.21 18.74
#